data_4729859a9796a4bd3547031c1dc0eb3e
#
_entry.id   4729859a9796a4bd3547031c1dc0eb3e
#
_cell.length_a   1.000
_cell.length_b   1.000
_cell.length_c   1.000
_cell.angle_alpha   90.00
_cell.angle_beta   90.00
_cell.angle_gamma   90.00
#
_symmetry.space_group_name_H-M   'P 1'
#
loop_
_entity.id
_entity.type
_entity.pdbx_description
1 polymer ?
#
loop_
_entity_poly.entity_id
_entity_poly.type
_entity_poly.pdbx_seq_one_letter_code
_entity_poly.pdbx_strand_id
1 'polypeptide(L)'
;MTTPPTAHAVPALYTCEVAHTRIRPVRHSLRQRTYLWLVDIDDLPRLPRPLRILARFDPRDHFGGRAPTLRTGLDACLASHGIGNVDGRVLMLTHARVFGHVFNPLTLYWCHDRAGRPVCVVAEVHNTYGGRHCYVLRPDADGRADVAKEFYVSPFFDVEGSYRMRLPLPGERLDLTVQLRHDDGSRPFTTTVRGRHRPAGMRGLLRAALRHPWSTAAVSAGIRRHGIRLYLKGLPVRPRPAPPTQEGML
;
A
#
# COMPACT_ATOMS: atom_id res chain seq x y z
N MET A 1 16.26 -27.33 -1.22
CA MET A 1 16.17 -26.34 -2.31
C MET A 1 14.69 -26.01 -2.48
N THR A 2 14.21 -24.94 -1.87
CA THR A 2 12.82 -24.48 -2.00
C THR A 2 12.72 -23.72 -3.32
N THR A 3 11.91 -24.23 -4.24
CA THR A 3 11.60 -23.58 -5.51
C THR A 3 11.10 -22.15 -5.21
N PRO A 4 11.64 -21.10 -5.84
CA PRO A 4 11.14 -19.74 -5.66
C PRO A 4 9.64 -19.71 -6.01
N PRO A 5 8.80 -18.98 -5.26
CA PRO A 5 7.39 -18.90 -5.56
C PRO A 5 7.22 -18.41 -6.99
N THR A 6 6.55 -19.21 -7.81
CA THR A 6 6.26 -18.89 -9.20
C THR A 6 5.54 -17.55 -9.23
N ALA A 7 6.18 -16.54 -9.80
CA ALA A 7 5.58 -15.22 -9.94
C ALA A 7 4.30 -15.39 -10.76
N HIS A 8 3.14 -15.21 -10.11
CA HIS A 8 1.86 -15.30 -10.80
C HIS A 8 1.83 -14.37 -12.01
N ALA A 9 1.12 -14.81 -13.03
CA ALA A 9 0.88 -13.98 -14.19
C ALA A 9 0.25 -12.65 -13.75
N VAL A 10 0.89 -11.54 -14.06
CA VAL A 10 0.33 -10.20 -13.89
C VAL A 10 -0.16 -9.72 -15.26
N PRO A 11 -1.22 -8.90 -15.29
CA PRO A 11 -1.94 -8.32 -14.15
C PRO A 11 -2.82 -9.34 -13.42
N ALA A 12 -2.92 -9.18 -12.10
CA ALA A 12 -3.78 -9.98 -11.24
C ALA A 12 -4.64 -9.12 -10.32
N LEU A 13 -5.79 -9.64 -9.90
CA LEU A 13 -6.66 -9.03 -8.91
C LEU A 13 -6.61 -9.85 -7.62
N TYR A 14 -6.65 -9.17 -6.48
CA TYR A 14 -6.82 -9.78 -5.18
C TYR A 14 -8.09 -9.25 -4.54
N THR A 15 -9.11 -10.10 -4.40
CA THR A 15 -10.24 -9.77 -3.52
C THR A 15 -9.81 -9.99 -2.09
N CYS A 16 -9.84 -8.94 -1.27
CA CYS A 16 -9.24 -8.96 0.05
C CYS A 16 -10.10 -8.30 1.12
N GLU A 17 -9.83 -8.70 2.36
CA GLU A 17 -10.29 -8.03 3.56
C GLU A 17 -9.10 -7.30 4.19
N VAL A 18 -9.29 -6.02 4.45
CA VAL A 18 -8.38 -5.18 5.23
C VAL A 18 -8.96 -5.09 6.64
N ALA A 19 -8.20 -5.53 7.64
CA ALA A 19 -8.60 -5.43 9.03
C ALA A 19 -7.63 -4.53 9.80
N HIS A 20 -8.18 -3.53 10.46
CA HIS A 20 -7.46 -2.64 11.37
C HIS A 20 -7.85 -2.98 12.80
N THR A 21 -6.89 -3.32 13.63
CA THR A 21 -7.11 -3.63 15.03
C THR A 21 -6.29 -2.66 15.89
N ARG A 22 -6.98 -1.87 16.67
CA ARG A 22 -6.41 -1.02 17.71
C ARG A 22 -6.64 -1.68 19.08
N ILE A 23 -5.63 -1.73 19.91
CA ILE A 23 -5.69 -2.30 21.26
C ILE A 23 -5.66 -1.19 22.30
N ARG A 24 -4.84 -0.16 22.09
CA ARG A 24 -4.66 0.99 22.99
C ARG A 24 -4.76 2.31 22.24
N PRO A 25 -5.17 3.39 22.90
CA PRO A 25 -5.74 3.49 24.25
C PRO A 25 -7.18 2.96 24.32
N VAL A 26 -7.92 2.91 23.19
CA VAL A 26 -9.28 2.38 23.07
C VAL A 26 -9.30 1.20 22.13
N ARG A 27 -9.84 0.08 22.59
CA ARG A 27 -9.98 -1.13 21.76
C ARG A 27 -11.00 -0.90 20.65
N HIS A 28 -10.58 -1.08 19.40
CA HIS A 28 -11.44 -0.93 18.25
C HIS A 28 -10.95 -1.78 17.08
N SER A 29 -11.90 -2.37 16.35
CA SER A 29 -11.60 -3.14 15.13
C SER A 29 -12.48 -2.65 13.99
N LEU A 30 -11.88 -2.51 12.82
CA LEU A 30 -12.56 -2.18 11.55
C LEU A 30 -12.16 -3.22 10.52
N ARG A 31 -13.14 -3.79 9.82
CA ARG A 31 -12.91 -4.67 8.68
C ARG A 31 -13.57 -4.07 7.45
N GLN A 32 -12.85 -4.12 6.34
CA GLN A 32 -13.33 -3.59 5.07
C GLN A 32 -12.96 -4.54 3.94
N ARG A 33 -13.91 -4.84 3.07
CA ARG A 33 -13.68 -5.63 1.87
C ARG A 33 -13.37 -4.72 0.70
N THR A 34 -12.38 -5.08 -0.08
CA THR A 34 -11.93 -4.34 -1.26
C THR A 34 -11.28 -5.30 -2.25
N TYR A 35 -10.77 -4.77 -3.36
CA TYR A 35 -9.87 -5.49 -4.24
C TYR A 35 -8.65 -4.64 -4.57
N LEU A 36 -7.51 -5.30 -4.74
CA LEU A 36 -6.24 -4.70 -5.11
C LEU A 36 -5.78 -5.28 -6.43
N TRP A 37 -5.02 -4.49 -7.16
CA TRP A 37 -4.31 -4.92 -8.36
C TRP A 37 -2.86 -5.23 -8.02
N LEU A 38 -2.37 -6.35 -8.56
CA LEU A 38 -0.95 -6.62 -8.69
C LEU A 38 -0.59 -6.46 -10.16
N VAL A 39 0.26 -5.50 -10.46
CA VAL A 39 0.66 -5.13 -11.84
C VAL A 39 2.17 -4.97 -11.94
N ASP A 40 2.69 -5.14 -13.13
CA ASP A 40 4.03 -4.71 -13.49
C ASP A 40 4.00 -3.21 -13.80
N ILE A 41 4.87 -2.40 -13.20
CA ILE A 41 4.85 -0.94 -13.41
C ILE A 41 5.28 -0.53 -14.82
N ASP A 42 6.02 -1.39 -15.52
CA ASP A 42 6.50 -1.15 -16.87
C ASP A 42 5.52 -1.68 -17.93
N ASP A 43 4.60 -2.59 -17.54
CA ASP A 43 3.56 -3.15 -18.41
C ASP A 43 2.18 -3.07 -17.73
N LEU A 44 1.69 -1.84 -17.59
CA LEU A 44 0.39 -1.58 -16.97
C LEU A 44 -0.76 -2.05 -17.86
N PRO A 45 -1.81 -2.69 -17.27
CA PRO A 45 -2.94 -3.18 -18.05
C PRO A 45 -3.70 -2.03 -18.71
N ARG A 46 -3.88 -2.14 -20.05
CA ARG A 46 -4.61 -1.17 -20.86
C ARG A 46 -6.01 -1.69 -21.12
N LEU A 47 -6.99 -1.11 -20.43
CA LEU A 47 -8.40 -1.45 -20.66
C LEU A 47 -8.94 -0.77 -21.93
N PRO A 48 -9.89 -1.41 -22.65
CA PRO A 48 -10.66 -0.76 -23.71
C PRO A 48 -11.31 0.54 -23.22
N ARG A 49 -11.48 1.53 -24.12
CA ARG A 49 -11.98 2.88 -23.76
C ARG A 49 -13.17 2.90 -22.79
N PRO A 50 -14.30 2.15 -23.02
CA PRO A 50 -15.45 2.22 -22.10
C PRO A 50 -15.16 1.68 -20.71
N LEU A 51 -14.12 0.84 -20.53
CA LEU A 51 -13.78 0.22 -19.26
C LEU A 51 -12.66 0.93 -18.51
N ARG A 52 -12.01 1.93 -19.10
CA ARG A 52 -10.99 2.76 -18.44
C ARG A 52 -11.52 3.49 -17.21
N ILE A 53 -12.82 3.72 -17.15
CA ILE A 53 -13.46 4.30 -15.95
C ILE A 53 -13.43 3.35 -14.75
N LEU A 54 -13.28 2.04 -14.98
CA LEU A 54 -13.27 1.01 -13.93
C LEU A 54 -11.87 0.71 -13.39
N ALA A 55 -10.81 0.97 -14.17
CA ALA A 55 -9.44 0.89 -13.68
C ALA A 55 -8.50 1.71 -14.58
N ARG A 56 -7.78 2.63 -13.95
CA ARG A 56 -6.71 3.42 -14.54
C ARG A 56 -5.59 3.57 -13.54
N PHE A 57 -4.35 3.45 -13.99
CA PHE A 57 -3.15 3.75 -13.22
C PHE A 57 -2.56 5.07 -13.73
N ASP A 58 -2.30 6.00 -12.82
CA ASP A 58 -1.80 7.34 -13.16
C ASP A 58 -0.55 7.62 -12.29
N PRO A 59 0.61 7.97 -12.88
CA PRO A 59 1.81 8.32 -12.12
C PRO A 59 1.59 9.44 -11.09
N ARG A 60 0.64 10.34 -11.34
CA ARG A 60 0.28 11.42 -10.40
C ARG A 60 -0.24 10.94 -9.06
N ASP A 61 -0.69 9.69 -8.99
CA ASP A 61 -1.21 9.09 -7.75
C ASP A 61 -0.10 8.57 -6.85
N HIS A 62 1.17 8.59 -7.31
CA HIS A 62 2.33 7.99 -6.67
C HIS A 62 3.52 8.96 -6.60
N PHE A 63 4.48 8.73 -5.69
CA PHE A 63 5.78 9.39 -5.60
C PHE A 63 5.73 10.94 -5.73
N GLY A 64 4.81 11.61 -5.03
CA GLY A 64 4.66 13.06 -5.13
C GLY A 64 3.89 13.56 -6.36
N GLY A 65 3.67 12.72 -7.38
CA GLY A 65 2.82 13.00 -8.53
C GLY A 65 3.45 13.85 -9.63
N ARG A 66 4.74 14.08 -9.59
CA ARG A 66 5.47 14.91 -10.57
C ARG A 66 6.23 14.10 -11.63
N ALA A 67 6.49 12.83 -11.33
CA ALA A 67 7.22 11.97 -12.25
C ALA A 67 6.37 11.62 -13.49
N PRO A 68 6.96 11.57 -14.69
CA PRO A 68 6.26 11.27 -15.93
C PRO A 68 5.78 9.82 -16.00
N THR A 69 6.47 8.90 -15.31
CA THR A 69 6.11 7.48 -15.23
C THR A 69 6.26 6.97 -13.80
N LEU A 70 5.62 5.81 -13.51
CA LEU A 70 5.79 5.14 -12.21
C LEU A 70 7.25 4.74 -11.98
N ARG A 71 7.93 4.25 -13.03
CA ARG A 71 9.34 3.85 -12.98
C ARG A 71 10.23 5.03 -12.58
N THR A 72 10.12 6.17 -13.25
CA THR A 72 10.95 7.33 -12.92
C THR A 72 10.67 7.87 -11.52
N GLY A 73 9.43 7.79 -11.03
CA GLY A 73 9.10 8.15 -9.65
C GLY A 73 9.73 7.20 -8.62
N LEU A 74 9.66 5.90 -8.89
CA LEU A 74 10.29 4.88 -8.05
C LEU A 74 11.81 5.04 -8.04
N ASP A 75 12.43 5.21 -9.21
CA ASP A 75 13.89 5.34 -9.34
C ASP A 75 14.41 6.57 -8.57
N ALA A 76 13.70 7.69 -8.63
CA ALA A 76 14.02 8.88 -7.84
C ALA A 76 13.92 8.61 -6.33
N CYS A 77 12.87 7.92 -5.90
CA CYS A 77 12.70 7.52 -4.50
C CYS A 77 13.81 6.57 -4.05
N LEU A 78 14.20 5.59 -4.85
CA LEU A 78 15.27 4.65 -4.54
C LEU A 78 16.64 5.34 -4.49
N ALA A 79 16.91 6.25 -5.44
CA ALA A 79 18.15 7.02 -5.49
C ALA A 79 18.33 7.87 -4.23
N SER A 80 17.28 8.51 -3.71
CA SER A 80 17.34 9.29 -2.46
C SER A 80 17.64 8.42 -1.23
N HIS A 81 17.48 7.08 -1.33
CA HIS A 81 17.84 6.10 -0.31
C HIS A 81 19.14 5.33 -0.62
N GLY A 82 19.91 5.78 -1.62
CA GLY A 82 21.18 5.15 -2.01
C GLY A 82 21.05 3.76 -2.66
N ILE A 83 19.89 3.47 -3.27
CA ILE A 83 19.64 2.18 -3.95
C ILE A 83 19.60 2.42 -5.45
N GLY A 84 20.56 1.82 -6.18
CA GLY A 84 20.76 2.05 -7.61
C GLY A 84 20.59 0.82 -8.53
N ASN A 85 20.35 -0.37 -8.00
CA ASN A 85 20.39 -1.61 -8.76
C ASN A 85 19.03 -2.30 -8.95
N VAL A 86 17.97 -1.51 -9.09
CA VAL A 86 16.61 -2.00 -9.41
C VAL A 86 16.38 -1.87 -10.92
N ASP A 87 17.11 -2.68 -11.68
CA ASP A 87 17.06 -2.71 -13.15
C ASP A 87 16.22 -3.87 -13.72
N GLY A 88 15.57 -4.62 -12.83
CA GLY A 88 14.68 -5.71 -13.16
C GLY A 88 13.20 -5.34 -12.99
N ARG A 89 12.41 -6.39 -12.86
CA ARG A 89 10.95 -6.30 -12.75
C ARG A 89 10.52 -5.66 -11.43
N VAL A 90 9.51 -4.78 -11.48
CA VAL A 90 8.88 -4.22 -10.30
C VAL A 90 7.38 -4.53 -10.31
N LEU A 91 6.93 -5.22 -9.26
CA LEU A 91 5.52 -5.55 -9.07
C LEU A 91 4.88 -4.59 -8.07
N MET A 92 3.80 -3.93 -8.47
CA MET A 92 3.06 -2.96 -7.66
C MET A 92 1.72 -3.53 -7.23
N LEU A 93 1.44 -3.51 -5.92
CA LEU A 93 0.13 -3.80 -5.34
C LEU A 93 -0.54 -2.50 -4.93
N THR A 94 -1.68 -2.17 -5.56
CA THR A 94 -2.34 -0.88 -5.40
C THR A 94 -3.83 -0.94 -5.71
N HIS A 95 -4.58 0.12 -5.38
CA HIS A 95 -5.90 0.36 -5.98
C HIS A 95 -5.72 1.09 -7.32
N ALA A 96 -6.51 0.71 -8.30
CA ALA A 96 -6.65 1.52 -9.52
C ALA A 96 -7.59 2.71 -9.27
N ARG A 97 -7.45 3.76 -10.05
CA ARG A 97 -8.41 4.86 -10.14
C ARG A 97 -9.72 4.35 -10.75
N VAL A 98 -10.84 4.54 -10.04
CA VAL A 98 -12.19 4.09 -10.43
C VAL A 98 -13.09 5.32 -10.51
N PHE A 99 -13.79 5.53 -11.62
CA PHE A 99 -14.62 6.72 -11.87
C PHE A 99 -13.88 8.04 -11.58
N GLY A 100 -12.59 8.11 -11.92
CA GLY A 100 -11.77 9.29 -11.67
C GLY A 100 -11.27 9.46 -10.24
N HIS A 101 -11.73 8.65 -9.29
CA HIS A 101 -11.29 8.71 -7.89
C HIS A 101 -10.31 7.58 -7.54
N VAL A 102 -9.28 7.93 -6.77
CA VAL A 102 -8.36 6.96 -6.17
C VAL A 102 -8.00 7.41 -4.75
N PHE A 103 -7.82 6.44 -3.88
CA PHE A 103 -7.18 6.61 -2.59
C PHE A 103 -6.40 5.34 -2.25
N ASN A 104 -5.09 5.49 -2.14
CA ASN A 104 -4.16 4.43 -1.83
C ASN A 104 -3.51 4.67 -0.46
N PRO A 105 -4.11 4.18 0.65
CA PRO A 105 -3.48 4.31 1.96
C PRO A 105 -2.11 3.67 2.03
N LEU A 106 -1.91 2.58 1.26
CA LEU A 106 -0.67 1.84 1.14
C LEU A 106 -0.56 1.27 -0.27
N THR A 107 0.53 1.58 -0.94
CA THR A 107 0.99 0.93 -2.17
C THR A 107 2.31 0.23 -1.89
N LEU A 108 2.47 -0.99 -2.38
CA LEU A 108 3.69 -1.77 -2.22
C LEU A 108 4.33 -2.02 -3.57
N TYR A 109 5.67 -1.91 -3.62
CA TYR A 109 6.48 -2.21 -4.80
C TYR A 109 7.53 -3.24 -4.43
N TRP A 110 7.46 -4.43 -4.99
CA TRP A 110 8.51 -5.45 -4.88
C TRP A 110 9.50 -5.25 -6.02
N CYS A 111 10.69 -4.84 -5.67
CA CYS A 111 11.75 -4.45 -6.59
C CYS A 111 12.75 -5.58 -6.77
N HIS A 112 13.06 -5.92 -8.01
CA HIS A 112 14.01 -6.97 -8.36
C HIS A 112 15.15 -6.42 -9.22
N ASP A 113 16.27 -7.13 -9.19
CA ASP A 113 17.35 -6.90 -10.14
C ASP A 113 17.06 -7.62 -11.48
N ARG A 114 17.93 -7.42 -12.47
CA ARG A 114 17.82 -8.03 -13.80
C ARG A 114 17.85 -9.57 -13.77
N ALA A 115 18.45 -10.17 -12.76
CA ALA A 115 18.45 -11.62 -12.54
C ALA A 115 17.18 -12.13 -11.83
N GLY A 116 16.24 -11.25 -11.51
CA GLY A 116 14.99 -11.57 -10.80
C GLY A 116 15.16 -11.76 -9.29
N ARG A 117 16.31 -11.39 -8.72
CA ARG A 117 16.54 -11.47 -7.27
C ARG A 117 15.88 -10.27 -6.57
N PRO A 118 15.25 -10.47 -5.42
CA PRO A 118 14.65 -9.36 -4.67
C PRO A 118 15.75 -8.40 -4.17
N VAL A 119 15.56 -7.11 -4.39
CA VAL A 119 16.45 -6.03 -3.93
C VAL A 119 15.86 -5.34 -2.71
N CYS A 120 14.62 -4.89 -2.80
CA CYS A 120 13.92 -4.21 -1.72
C CYS A 120 12.40 -4.25 -1.94
N VAL A 121 11.67 -3.81 -0.91
CA VAL A 121 10.24 -3.49 -1.01
C VAL A 121 10.06 -2.03 -0.65
N VAL A 122 9.39 -1.25 -1.51
CA VAL A 122 9.00 0.12 -1.19
C VAL A 122 7.54 0.11 -0.74
N ALA A 123 7.28 0.69 0.43
CA ALA A 123 5.95 0.89 0.97
C ALA A 123 5.61 2.38 0.94
N GLU A 124 4.84 2.79 -0.07
CA GLU A 124 4.34 4.16 -0.21
C GLU A 124 3.06 4.31 0.60
N VAL A 125 3.08 5.18 1.60
CA VAL A 125 1.98 5.41 2.54
C VAL A 125 1.38 6.79 2.30
N HIS A 126 0.05 6.85 2.18
CA HIS A 126 -0.68 8.11 2.04
C HIS A 126 -1.59 8.32 3.25
N ASN A 127 -1.61 9.55 3.77
CA ASN A 127 -2.58 9.95 4.78
C ASN A 127 -3.78 10.66 4.13
N THR A 128 -4.83 10.88 4.92
CA THR A 128 -6.05 11.58 4.45
C THR A 128 -5.88 13.09 4.32
N TYR A 129 -4.70 13.62 4.64
CA TYR A 129 -4.36 15.05 4.61
C TYR A 129 -3.49 15.43 3.41
N GLY A 130 -3.34 14.51 2.45
CA GLY A 130 -2.54 14.72 1.24
C GLY A 130 -1.04 14.48 1.41
N GLY A 131 -0.59 14.08 2.61
CA GLY A 131 0.81 13.71 2.82
C GLY A 131 1.12 12.32 2.27
N ARG A 132 2.36 12.13 1.84
CA ARG A 132 2.91 10.87 1.31
C ARG A 132 4.28 10.62 1.92
N HIS A 133 4.64 9.34 2.05
CA HIS A 133 5.96 8.93 2.55
C HIS A 133 6.31 7.53 2.01
N CYS A 134 7.57 7.33 1.64
CA CYS A 134 8.07 6.05 1.18
C CYS A 134 9.00 5.42 2.22
N TYR A 135 8.66 4.22 2.66
CA TYR A 135 9.57 3.38 3.43
C TYR A 135 10.26 2.42 2.48
N VAL A 136 11.59 2.44 2.44
CA VAL A 136 12.38 1.49 1.65
C VAL A 136 12.88 0.40 2.59
N LEU A 137 12.44 -0.83 2.34
CA LEU A 137 12.60 -1.98 3.22
C LEU A 137 13.46 -3.04 2.55
N ARG A 138 14.26 -3.75 3.34
CA ARG A 138 14.97 -4.96 2.90
C ARG A 138 14.46 -6.15 3.71
N PRO A 139 13.34 -6.77 3.29
CA PRO A 139 12.77 -7.88 4.02
C PRO A 139 13.68 -9.10 4.05
N ASP A 140 13.57 -9.88 5.13
CA ASP A 140 14.17 -11.21 5.23
C ASP A 140 13.48 -12.23 4.31
N ALA A 141 13.93 -13.48 4.35
CA ALA A 141 13.37 -14.58 3.54
C ALA A 141 11.87 -14.85 3.82
N ASP A 142 11.37 -14.46 5.00
CA ASP A 142 9.96 -14.57 5.39
C ASP A 142 9.15 -13.32 5.01
N GLY A 143 9.78 -12.35 4.35
CA GLY A 143 9.18 -11.06 3.97
C GLY A 143 9.02 -10.09 5.14
N ARG A 144 9.78 -10.25 6.24
CA ARG A 144 9.71 -9.39 7.41
C ARG A 144 10.74 -8.28 7.34
N ALA A 145 10.34 -7.08 7.75
CA ALA A 145 11.22 -5.93 7.93
C ALA A 145 10.72 -5.06 9.09
N ASP A 146 11.65 -4.43 9.79
CA ASP A 146 11.37 -3.41 10.80
C ASP A 146 11.88 -2.05 10.28
N VAL A 147 11.14 -0.98 10.55
CA VAL A 147 11.50 0.39 10.16
C VAL A 147 10.98 1.39 11.19
N ALA A 148 11.75 2.44 11.49
CA ALA A 148 11.30 3.52 12.34
C ALA A 148 10.05 4.18 11.76
N LYS A 149 9.12 4.58 12.61
CA LYS A 149 7.93 5.32 12.18
C LYS A 149 8.28 6.79 12.04
N GLU A 150 8.33 7.28 10.80
CA GLU A 150 8.69 8.66 10.46
C GLU A 150 7.51 9.49 9.96
N PHE A 151 6.40 8.84 9.62
CA PHE A 151 5.29 9.50 8.96
C PHE A 151 4.04 9.60 9.83
N TYR A 152 3.43 10.78 9.85
CA TYR A 152 2.17 11.05 10.51
C TYR A 152 0.99 10.56 9.67
N VAL A 153 0.50 9.37 9.99
CA VAL A 153 -0.60 8.72 9.25
C VAL A 153 -1.97 9.07 9.81
N SER A 154 -2.06 9.28 11.14
CA SER A 154 -3.34 9.41 11.83
C SER A 154 -3.21 10.37 13.01
N PRO A 155 -4.23 11.22 13.30
CA PRO A 155 -4.21 12.15 14.43
C PRO A 155 -4.32 11.46 15.79
N PHE A 156 -4.43 10.15 15.83
CA PHE A 156 -4.59 9.38 17.05
C PHE A 156 -3.34 8.58 17.44
N PHE A 157 -2.22 8.78 16.73
CA PHE A 157 -0.92 8.19 17.03
C PHE A 157 0.20 9.19 16.77
N ASP A 158 1.12 9.27 17.70
CA ASP A 158 2.35 10.05 17.53
C ASP A 158 3.27 9.44 16.47
N VAL A 159 4.27 10.23 16.02
CA VAL A 159 5.34 9.77 15.12
C VAL A 159 6.43 9.11 15.97
N GLU A 160 6.05 8.12 16.80
CA GLU A 160 6.94 7.38 17.69
C GLU A 160 6.84 5.88 17.45
N GLY A 161 7.91 5.16 17.77
CA GLY A 161 8.01 3.73 17.66
C GLY A 161 8.45 3.27 16.27
N SER A 162 8.18 2.01 15.98
CA SER A 162 8.58 1.34 14.74
C SER A 162 7.43 0.56 14.12
N TYR A 163 7.52 0.34 12.82
CA TYR A 163 6.67 -0.61 12.14
C TYR A 163 7.41 -1.94 11.95
N ARG A 164 6.80 -3.03 12.41
CA ARG A 164 7.13 -4.36 11.96
C ARG A 164 6.18 -4.75 10.84
N MET A 165 6.75 -5.00 9.66
CA MET A 165 5.99 -5.35 8.47
C MET A 165 6.32 -6.77 8.04
N ARG A 166 5.30 -7.50 7.55
CA ARG A 166 5.45 -8.76 6.85
C ARG A 166 4.81 -8.59 5.48
N LEU A 167 5.65 -8.54 4.45
CA LEU A 167 5.30 -8.16 3.10
C LEU A 167 5.83 -9.19 2.07
N PRO A 168 5.45 -10.47 2.17
CA PRO A 168 5.86 -11.46 1.19
C PRO A 168 5.32 -11.10 -0.19
N LEU A 169 6.03 -11.46 -1.25
CA LEU A 169 5.51 -11.33 -2.60
C LEU A 169 4.21 -12.13 -2.72
N PRO A 170 3.10 -11.50 -3.20
CA PRO A 170 1.83 -12.18 -3.31
C PRO A 170 1.87 -13.38 -4.26
N GLY A 171 1.28 -14.50 -3.84
CA GLY A 171 1.07 -15.70 -4.62
C GLY A 171 -0.44 -15.96 -4.83
N GLU A 172 -0.91 -17.20 -4.68
CA GLU A 172 -2.34 -17.54 -4.67
C GLU A 172 -3.08 -16.83 -3.53
N ARG A 173 -2.35 -16.48 -2.48
CA ARG A 173 -2.84 -15.75 -1.33
C ARG A 173 -2.06 -14.46 -1.16
N LEU A 174 -2.78 -13.42 -0.78
CA LEU A 174 -2.23 -12.17 -0.27
C LEU A 174 -2.36 -12.22 1.25
N ASP A 175 -1.24 -12.09 1.97
CA ASP A 175 -1.20 -12.05 3.43
C ASP A 175 -0.14 -11.06 3.90
N LEU A 176 -0.56 -9.84 4.14
CA LEU A 176 0.30 -8.74 4.58
C LEU A 176 -0.06 -8.34 6.01
N THR A 177 0.95 -7.96 6.76
CA THR A 177 0.77 -7.46 8.12
C THR A 177 1.66 -6.25 8.36
N VAL A 178 1.10 -5.20 8.96
CA VAL A 178 1.81 -4.02 9.46
C VAL A 178 1.43 -3.82 10.92
N GLN A 179 2.41 -3.86 11.81
CA GLN A 179 2.24 -3.66 13.25
C GLN A 179 3.00 -2.43 13.69
N LEU A 180 2.33 -1.52 14.37
CA LEU A 180 3.00 -0.46 15.13
C LEU A 180 3.49 -1.04 16.45
N ARG A 181 4.74 -0.76 16.78
CA ARG A 181 5.40 -1.12 18.03
C ARG A 181 5.94 0.13 18.70
N HIS A 182 5.76 0.22 20.00
CA HIS A 182 6.43 1.20 20.84
C HIS A 182 7.66 0.58 21.52
N ASP A 183 8.53 1.41 22.08
CA ASP A 183 9.77 1.00 22.74
C ASP A 183 9.50 0.17 24.01
N ASP A 184 8.32 0.33 24.62
CA ASP A 184 7.84 -0.49 25.74
C ASP A 184 7.42 -1.91 25.31
N GLY A 185 7.60 -2.28 24.04
CA GLY A 185 7.21 -3.56 23.46
C GLY A 185 5.71 -3.69 23.18
N SER A 186 4.89 -2.69 23.50
CA SER A 186 3.45 -2.70 23.22
C SER A 186 3.17 -2.64 21.72
N ARG A 187 2.02 -3.21 21.31
CA ARG A 187 1.55 -3.25 19.93
C ARG A 187 0.18 -2.59 19.84
N PRO A 188 0.11 -1.26 19.87
CA PRO A 188 -1.18 -0.57 19.96
C PRO A 188 -2.04 -0.71 18.74
N PHE A 189 -1.43 -1.02 17.56
CA PHE A 189 -2.14 -1.08 16.29
C PHE A 189 -1.57 -2.14 15.34
N THR A 190 -2.47 -2.87 14.70
CA THR A 190 -2.12 -3.85 13.67
C THR A 190 -3.07 -3.71 12.48
N THR A 191 -2.52 -3.70 11.27
CA THR A 191 -3.27 -3.83 10.02
C THR A 191 -2.92 -5.15 9.37
N THR A 192 -3.93 -5.88 8.91
CA THR A 192 -3.74 -7.08 8.08
C THR A 192 -4.51 -6.93 6.78
N VAL A 193 -3.91 -7.39 5.67
CA VAL A 193 -4.56 -7.48 4.36
C VAL A 193 -4.51 -8.94 3.93
N ARG A 194 -5.66 -9.59 3.88
CA ARG A 194 -5.77 -10.98 3.47
C ARG A 194 -6.66 -11.11 2.25
N GLY A 195 -6.17 -11.79 1.23
CA GLY A 195 -6.88 -11.90 -0.03
C GLY A 195 -6.56 -13.18 -0.80
N ARG A 196 -7.33 -13.38 -1.88
CA ARG A 196 -7.12 -14.48 -2.81
C ARG A 196 -6.95 -13.94 -4.22
N HIS A 197 -6.02 -14.54 -4.93
CA HIS A 197 -5.77 -14.29 -6.34
C HIS A 197 -7.04 -14.49 -7.18
N ARG A 198 -7.22 -13.61 -8.17
CA ARG A 198 -8.23 -13.71 -9.22
C ARG A 198 -7.60 -13.26 -10.54
N PRO A 199 -7.83 -13.96 -11.64
CA PRO A 199 -7.36 -13.49 -12.94
C PRO A 199 -7.90 -12.09 -13.25
N ALA A 200 -7.03 -11.20 -13.74
CA ALA A 200 -7.40 -9.82 -14.12
C ALA A 200 -8.08 -9.73 -15.49
N GLY A 201 -8.79 -10.79 -15.91
CA GLY A 201 -9.57 -10.77 -17.13
C GLY A 201 -10.81 -9.87 -17.02
N MET A 202 -11.40 -9.52 -18.18
CA MET A 202 -12.57 -8.65 -18.31
C MET A 202 -13.72 -9.03 -17.35
N ARG A 203 -14.07 -10.33 -17.30
CA ARG A 203 -15.13 -10.84 -16.42
C ARG A 203 -14.78 -10.69 -14.95
N GLY A 204 -13.51 -10.88 -14.60
CA GLY A 204 -13.01 -10.71 -13.22
C GLY A 204 -13.11 -9.26 -12.77
N LEU A 205 -12.68 -8.32 -13.62
CA LEU A 205 -12.76 -6.88 -13.36
C LEU A 205 -14.21 -6.41 -13.22
N LEU A 206 -15.08 -6.75 -14.16
CA LEU A 206 -16.49 -6.39 -14.10
C LEU A 206 -17.14 -6.92 -12.82
N ARG A 207 -16.88 -8.17 -12.46
CA ARG A 207 -17.38 -8.75 -11.20
C ARG A 207 -16.83 -8.02 -9.97
N ALA A 208 -15.56 -7.65 -9.95
CA ALA A 208 -14.94 -6.90 -8.86
C ALA A 208 -15.53 -5.49 -8.78
N ALA A 209 -15.66 -4.79 -9.90
CA ALA A 209 -16.24 -3.47 -9.98
C ALA A 209 -17.73 -3.43 -9.57
N LEU A 210 -18.52 -4.42 -10.00
CA LEU A 210 -19.93 -4.56 -9.60
C LEU A 210 -20.10 -4.90 -8.11
N ARG A 211 -19.17 -5.71 -7.56
CA ARG A 211 -19.21 -6.08 -6.15
C ARG A 211 -18.70 -4.98 -5.21
N HIS A 212 -17.83 -4.12 -5.73
CA HIS A 212 -17.18 -3.04 -5.02
C HIS A 212 -17.16 -1.74 -5.86
N PRO A 213 -18.32 -1.23 -6.30
CA PRO A 213 -18.40 -0.14 -7.28
C PRO A 213 -17.77 1.16 -6.77
N TRP A 214 -17.73 1.33 -5.46
CA TRP A 214 -17.15 2.49 -4.78
C TRP A 214 -15.93 2.11 -3.93
N SER A 215 -15.14 1.08 -4.33
CA SER A 215 -14.06 0.54 -3.49
C SER A 215 -13.13 1.63 -2.94
N THR A 216 -12.61 2.51 -3.79
CA THR A 216 -11.71 3.60 -3.39
C THR A 216 -12.43 4.69 -2.59
N ALA A 217 -13.64 5.08 -2.97
CA ALA A 217 -14.45 6.04 -2.23
C ALA A 217 -14.92 5.47 -0.88
N ALA A 218 -15.29 4.18 -0.84
CA ALA A 218 -15.67 3.50 0.39
C ALA A 218 -14.49 3.38 1.37
N VAL A 219 -13.26 3.16 0.87
CA VAL A 219 -12.05 3.21 1.70
C VAL A 219 -11.88 4.60 2.29
N SER A 220 -11.96 5.66 1.48
CA SER A 220 -11.85 7.05 1.96
C SER A 220 -12.95 7.40 2.97
N ALA A 221 -14.19 7.07 2.68
CA ALA A 221 -15.35 7.31 3.57
C ALA A 221 -15.23 6.49 4.87
N GLY A 222 -14.81 5.22 4.76
CA GLY A 222 -14.58 4.34 5.90
C GLY A 222 -13.54 4.89 6.86
N ILE A 223 -12.42 5.39 6.35
CA ILE A 223 -11.35 6.00 7.17
C ILE A 223 -11.85 7.27 7.86
N ARG A 224 -12.55 8.16 7.12
CA ARG A 224 -13.12 9.40 7.71
C ARG A 224 -14.15 9.09 8.79
N ARG A 225 -15.10 8.20 8.51
CA ARG A 225 -16.12 7.76 9.50
C ARG A 225 -15.46 7.13 10.73
N HIS A 226 -14.39 6.35 10.53
CA HIS A 226 -13.62 5.76 11.61
C HIS A 226 -12.94 6.83 12.46
N GLY A 227 -12.29 7.81 11.84
CA GLY A 227 -11.68 8.95 12.53
C GLY A 227 -12.71 9.72 13.37
N ILE A 228 -13.88 10.05 12.82
CA ILE A 228 -14.97 10.70 13.56
C ILE A 228 -15.41 9.87 14.77
N ARG A 229 -15.58 8.54 14.59
CA ARG A 229 -15.96 7.66 15.71
C ARG A 229 -14.91 7.61 16.82
N LEU A 230 -13.62 7.62 16.47
CA LEU A 230 -12.54 7.66 17.46
C LEU A 230 -12.51 8.99 18.21
N TYR A 231 -12.71 10.09 17.50
CA TYR A 231 -12.85 11.42 18.10
C TYR A 231 -14.02 11.48 19.11
N LEU A 232 -15.20 11.00 18.70
CA LEU A 232 -16.39 10.93 19.57
C LEU A 232 -16.24 9.98 20.77
N LYS A 233 -15.27 9.04 20.72
CA LYS A 233 -14.88 8.20 21.86
C LYS A 233 -13.85 8.85 22.77
N GLY A 234 -13.58 10.15 22.60
CA GLY A 234 -12.69 10.93 23.46
C GLY A 234 -11.19 10.69 23.21
N LEU A 235 -10.80 10.13 22.04
CA LEU A 235 -9.39 10.03 21.72
C LEU A 235 -8.81 11.44 21.47
N PRO A 236 -7.70 11.81 22.16
CA PRO A 236 -7.06 13.09 21.94
C PRO A 236 -6.51 13.17 20.51
N VAL A 237 -6.77 14.29 19.85
CA VAL A 237 -6.19 14.62 18.55
C VAL A 237 -4.81 15.20 18.79
N ARG A 238 -3.77 14.56 18.25
CA ARG A 238 -2.39 15.05 18.31
C ARG A 238 -2.16 16.10 17.24
N PRO A 239 -1.44 17.19 17.55
CA PRO A 239 -1.10 18.21 16.57
C PRO A 239 -0.30 17.57 15.41
N ARG A 240 -0.54 18.07 14.21
CA ARG A 240 0.19 17.61 13.01
C ARG A 240 1.61 18.19 13.08
N PRO A 241 2.67 17.36 13.14
CA PRO A 241 4.04 17.87 13.00
C PRO A 241 4.25 18.44 11.60
N ALA A 242 5.23 19.33 11.44
CA ALA A 242 5.65 19.78 10.12
C ALA A 242 6.00 18.55 9.25
N PRO A 243 5.54 18.48 8.00
CA PRO A 243 5.81 17.32 7.16
C PRO A 243 7.34 17.19 6.99
N PRO A 244 7.91 16.00 7.20
CA PRO A 244 9.31 15.79 6.87
C PRO A 244 9.50 15.99 5.38
N THR A 245 10.51 16.77 4.99
CA THR A 245 10.91 16.93 3.60
C THR A 245 11.58 15.64 3.17
N GLN A 246 10.91 14.84 2.39
CA GLN A 246 11.51 13.62 1.84
C GLN A 246 12.06 13.95 0.45
N GLU A 247 13.38 13.96 0.33
CA GLU A 247 14.05 14.09 -0.97
C GLU A 247 13.62 12.94 -1.88
N GLY A 248 13.38 13.24 -3.17
CA GLY A 248 12.89 12.25 -4.15
C GLY A 248 11.37 12.12 -4.27
N MET A 249 10.59 12.86 -3.45
CA MET A 249 9.12 12.96 -3.59
C MET A 249 8.65 14.38 -3.99
N LEU A 250 9.58 15.23 -4.42
CA LEU A 250 9.34 16.60 -4.90
C LEU A 250 8.95 16.62 -6.37
#